data_2a3be177ccb1ad595f718f403a7876d2
#
_entry.id   2a3be177ccb1ad595f718f403a7876d2
#
_cell.length_a   1.000
_cell.length_b   1.000
_cell.length_c   1.000
_cell.angle_alpha   90.00
_cell.angle_beta   90.00
_cell.angle_gamma   90.00
#
_symmetry.space_group_name_H-M   'P 1'
#
loop_
_entity.id
_entity.type
_entity.pdbx_description
1 polymer ?
#
loop_
_entity_poly.entity_id
_entity_poly.type
_entity_poly.pdbx_seq_one_letter_code
_entity_poly.pdbx_strand_id
1 'polypeptide(L)'
;MDHHDLNLRPFRFEEIEELRSIEKSARLRYAGWDGLEMVVDAPSIAAERFCSGETVVAEIDGRRAGYVLMQPLDGLMYIANIMVAADFSGHGIGAAFLAMVKSRAKELKLSGVTLTTFRAPRWNGPWFRKYGFEPMPEERIGPGLRAILDRHATVLDMSKRETLWVEWA
;
A
#
# COMPACT_ATOMS: atom_id res chain seq x y z
N MET A 1 -8.72 7.43 27.14
CA MET A 1 -8.26 7.01 25.81
C MET A 1 -9.03 7.84 24.81
N ASP A 2 -8.36 8.81 24.25
CA ASP A 2 -8.96 9.62 23.19
C ASP A 2 -9.14 8.73 21.98
N HIS A 3 -10.36 8.30 21.74
CA HIS A 3 -10.75 7.71 20.49
C HIS A 3 -10.72 8.83 19.45
N HIS A 4 -9.56 9.05 18.83
CA HIS A 4 -9.52 9.84 17.61
C HIS A 4 -10.44 9.15 16.62
N ASP A 5 -11.46 9.86 16.16
CA ASP A 5 -12.45 9.32 15.22
C ASP A 5 -11.76 9.06 13.87
N LEU A 6 -11.30 7.83 13.69
CA LEU A 6 -10.77 7.37 12.42
C LEU A 6 -11.93 7.17 11.45
N ASN A 7 -11.93 7.91 10.36
CA ASN A 7 -12.88 7.78 9.27
C ASN A 7 -12.17 7.35 7.99
N LEU A 8 -12.61 6.26 7.38
CA LEU A 8 -12.16 5.82 6.06
C LEU A 8 -13.19 6.24 5.03
N ARG A 9 -12.79 7.00 4.04
CA ARG A 9 -13.70 7.54 3.02
C ARG A 9 -13.03 7.62 1.64
N PRO A 10 -13.81 7.71 0.54
CA PRO A 10 -13.24 7.96 -0.78
C PRO A 10 -12.42 9.26 -0.80
N PHE A 11 -11.35 9.28 -1.60
CA PHE A 11 -10.55 10.48 -1.78
C PHE A 11 -11.33 11.55 -2.56
N ARG A 12 -10.84 12.80 -2.48
CA ARG A 12 -11.33 13.92 -3.28
C ARG A 12 -10.20 14.46 -4.14
N PHE A 13 -10.53 14.92 -5.34
CA PHE A 13 -9.53 15.44 -6.29
C PHE A 13 -8.67 16.55 -5.69
N GLU A 14 -9.26 17.42 -4.88
CA GLU A 14 -8.59 18.54 -4.22
C GLU A 14 -7.51 18.09 -3.23
N GLU A 15 -7.54 16.82 -2.81
CA GLU A 15 -6.61 16.26 -1.84
C GLU A 15 -5.36 15.63 -2.46
N ILE A 16 -5.30 15.49 -3.78
CA ILE A 16 -4.22 14.73 -4.46
C ILE A 16 -2.84 15.24 -4.05
N GLU A 17 -2.60 16.54 -4.05
CA GLU A 17 -1.30 17.09 -3.69
C GLU A 17 -0.95 16.86 -2.21
N GLU A 18 -1.94 16.89 -1.32
CA GLU A 18 -1.74 16.55 0.08
C GLU A 18 -1.41 15.06 0.25
N LEU A 19 -2.10 14.17 -0.47
CA LEU A 19 -1.81 12.73 -0.44
C LEU A 19 -0.40 12.43 -0.97
N ARG A 20 0.03 13.12 -2.02
CA ARG A 20 1.40 13.03 -2.53
C ARG A 20 2.42 13.49 -1.50
N SER A 21 2.11 14.52 -0.74
CA SER A 21 2.97 14.99 0.37
C SER A 21 3.06 13.96 1.50
N ILE A 22 1.99 13.25 1.78
CA ILE A 22 1.98 12.14 2.76
C ILE A 22 2.96 11.06 2.32
N GLU A 23 2.91 10.65 1.07
CA GLU A 23 3.83 9.66 0.51
C GLU A 23 5.29 10.13 0.67
N LYS A 24 5.57 11.37 0.31
CA LYS A 24 6.90 11.94 0.43
C LYS A 24 7.40 11.94 1.87
N SER A 25 6.57 12.32 2.83
CA SER A 25 6.93 12.29 4.25
C SER A 25 7.17 10.87 4.76
N ALA A 26 6.34 9.91 4.34
CA ALA A 26 6.49 8.52 4.73
C ALA A 26 7.79 7.88 4.23
N ARG A 27 8.32 8.34 3.10
CA ARG A 27 9.58 7.84 2.53
C ARG A 27 10.80 8.26 3.32
N LEU A 28 10.72 9.28 4.16
CA LEU A 28 11.86 9.73 4.97
C LEU A 28 12.37 8.63 5.90
N ARG A 29 11.55 7.65 6.27
CA ARG A 29 11.95 6.50 7.09
C ARG A 29 13.00 5.62 6.44
N TYR A 30 13.17 5.70 5.11
CA TYR A 30 14.18 4.93 4.38
C TYR A 30 15.57 5.57 4.42
N ALA A 31 15.69 6.76 4.98
CA ALA A 31 17.00 7.41 5.15
C ALA A 31 17.91 6.52 6.01
N GLY A 32 19.12 6.25 5.52
CA GLY A 32 20.07 5.38 6.21
C GLY A 32 19.83 3.88 6.05
N TRP A 33 18.81 3.46 5.32
CA TRP A 33 18.60 2.03 4.98
C TRP A 33 19.48 1.64 3.80
N ASP A 34 20.40 0.73 4.05
CA ASP A 34 21.35 0.26 3.04
C ASP A 34 20.64 -0.25 1.78
N GLY A 35 20.98 0.35 0.65
CA GLY A 35 20.44 -0.01 -0.66
C GLY A 35 19.00 0.47 -0.92
N LEU A 36 18.40 1.26 -0.02
CA LEU A 36 17.06 1.84 -0.19
C LEU A 36 17.06 3.37 -0.10
N GLU A 37 18.23 4.00 -0.08
CA GLU A 37 18.36 5.45 0.04
C GLU A 37 17.68 6.20 -1.10
N MET A 38 17.65 5.60 -2.32
CA MET A 38 16.99 6.19 -3.46
C MET A 38 15.47 6.35 -3.27
N VAL A 39 14.89 5.59 -2.34
CA VAL A 39 13.43 5.68 -2.08
C VAL A 39 13.06 7.04 -1.50
N VAL A 40 13.96 7.63 -0.72
CA VAL A 40 13.74 8.95 -0.09
C VAL A 40 13.51 10.03 -1.14
N ASP A 41 14.29 10.01 -2.22
CA ASP A 41 14.25 11.03 -3.28
C ASP A 41 13.42 10.61 -4.50
N ALA A 42 12.79 9.43 -4.45
CA ALA A 42 11.97 8.95 -5.56
C ALA A 42 10.77 9.89 -5.79
N PRO A 43 10.35 10.08 -7.06
CA PRO A 43 9.17 10.88 -7.35
C PRO A 43 7.93 10.33 -6.64
N SER A 44 7.07 11.20 -6.17
CA SER A 44 5.76 10.81 -5.65
C SER A 44 4.92 10.19 -6.76
N ILE A 45 4.00 9.32 -6.38
CA ILE A 45 3.03 8.72 -7.30
C ILE A 45 2.38 9.82 -8.17
N ALA A 46 2.26 9.57 -9.47
CA ALA A 46 1.64 10.51 -10.39
C ALA A 46 0.16 10.75 -10.02
N ALA A 47 -0.30 11.98 -10.17
CA ALA A 47 -1.66 12.37 -9.80
C ALA A 47 -2.73 11.48 -10.46
N GLU A 48 -2.53 11.11 -11.71
CA GLU A 48 -3.45 10.26 -12.49
C GLU A 48 -3.65 8.87 -11.88
N ARG A 49 -2.66 8.39 -11.12
CA ARG A 49 -2.71 7.07 -10.50
C ARG A 49 -3.82 6.97 -9.45
N PHE A 50 -4.18 8.07 -8.79
CA PHE A 50 -5.28 8.07 -7.81
C PHE A 50 -6.63 7.71 -8.41
N CYS A 51 -6.79 7.87 -9.73
CA CYS A 51 -8.01 7.52 -10.46
C CYS A 51 -7.90 6.18 -11.21
N SER A 52 -6.75 5.50 -11.17
CA SER A 52 -6.55 4.23 -11.85
C SER A 52 -7.16 3.03 -11.14
N GLY A 53 -7.68 3.24 -9.94
CA GLY A 53 -8.33 2.24 -9.11
C GLY A 53 -9.21 2.92 -8.08
N GLU A 54 -9.39 2.28 -6.94
CA GLU A 54 -10.15 2.82 -5.81
C GLU A 54 -9.16 3.37 -4.77
N THR A 55 -9.28 4.65 -4.44
CA THR A 55 -8.46 5.31 -3.42
C THR A 55 -9.32 5.67 -2.22
N VAL A 56 -8.89 5.19 -1.05
CA VAL A 56 -9.55 5.46 0.23
C VAL A 56 -8.60 6.24 1.12
N VAL A 57 -9.10 7.31 1.71
CA VAL A 57 -8.37 8.20 2.63
C VAL A 57 -8.74 7.88 4.06
N ALA A 58 -7.75 7.86 4.94
CA ALA A 58 -7.95 7.84 6.38
C ALA A 58 -7.94 9.28 6.89
N GLU A 59 -9.00 9.66 7.57
CA GLU A 59 -9.12 10.98 8.20
C GLU A 59 -9.24 10.82 9.71
N ILE A 60 -8.45 11.61 10.44
CA ILE A 60 -8.51 11.69 11.91
C ILE A 60 -8.62 13.18 12.27
N ASP A 61 -9.67 13.54 13.01
CA ASP A 61 -9.91 14.91 13.46
C ASP A 61 -9.83 15.94 12.31
N GLY A 62 -10.41 15.58 11.15
CA GLY A 62 -10.42 16.43 9.96
C GLY A 62 -9.09 16.50 9.20
N ARG A 63 -8.06 15.76 9.64
CA ARG A 63 -6.74 15.72 8.99
C ARG A 63 -6.58 14.41 8.21
N ARG A 64 -5.99 14.51 7.02
CA ARG A 64 -5.67 13.32 6.21
C ARG A 64 -4.45 12.64 6.80
N ALA A 65 -4.65 11.41 7.27
CA ALA A 65 -3.64 10.64 7.97
C ALA A 65 -2.96 9.59 7.11
N GLY A 66 -3.55 9.26 5.97
CA GLY A 66 -3.02 8.28 5.04
C GLY A 66 -3.98 7.95 3.91
N TYR A 67 -3.54 7.09 3.01
CA TYR A 67 -4.39 6.60 1.93
C TYR A 67 -3.97 5.20 1.49
N VAL A 68 -4.90 4.50 0.86
CA VAL A 68 -4.63 3.24 0.16
C VAL A 68 -5.22 3.32 -1.24
N LEU A 69 -4.42 2.90 -2.23
CA LEU A 69 -4.83 2.76 -3.62
C LEU A 69 -4.87 1.28 -3.96
N MET A 70 -6.02 0.80 -4.41
CA MET A 70 -6.23 -0.62 -4.70
C MET A 70 -7.01 -0.80 -5.99
N GLN A 71 -6.84 -1.97 -6.63
CA GLN A 71 -7.58 -2.33 -7.84
C GLN A 71 -7.69 -3.84 -7.98
N PRO A 72 -8.78 -4.37 -8.55
CA PRO A 72 -8.86 -5.77 -8.93
C PRO A 72 -7.79 -6.10 -9.97
N LEU A 73 -7.11 -7.22 -9.79
CA LEU A 73 -6.03 -7.69 -10.66
C LEU A 73 -5.92 -9.22 -10.57
N ASP A 74 -6.04 -9.91 -11.70
CA ASP A 74 -5.91 -11.37 -11.77
C ASP A 74 -6.80 -12.13 -10.77
N GLY A 75 -7.99 -11.63 -10.47
CA GLY A 75 -8.91 -12.23 -9.50
C GLY A 75 -8.60 -11.94 -8.04
N LEU A 76 -7.62 -11.10 -7.76
CA LEU A 76 -7.23 -10.63 -6.42
C LEU A 76 -7.44 -9.12 -6.32
N MET A 77 -7.46 -8.58 -5.10
CA MET A 77 -7.34 -7.14 -4.88
C MET A 77 -5.85 -6.81 -4.78
N TYR A 78 -5.36 -6.00 -5.69
CA TYR A 78 -3.97 -5.51 -5.66
C TYR A 78 -3.89 -4.18 -4.91
N ILE A 79 -3.07 -4.13 -3.87
CA ILE A 79 -2.73 -2.88 -3.19
C ILE A 79 -1.56 -2.24 -3.95
N ALA A 80 -1.87 -1.20 -4.73
CA ALA A 80 -0.86 -0.48 -5.49
C ALA A 80 -0.03 0.45 -4.62
N ASN A 81 -0.65 1.04 -3.60
CA ASN A 81 0.03 1.91 -2.65
C ASN A 81 -0.74 1.95 -1.32
N ILE A 82 -0.02 1.98 -0.22
CA ILE A 82 -0.58 2.16 1.13
C ILE A 82 0.38 3.03 1.92
N MET A 83 -0.08 4.19 2.35
CA MET A 83 0.75 5.20 3.01
C MET A 83 0.06 5.74 4.24
N VAL A 84 0.83 5.88 5.31
CA VAL A 84 0.41 6.55 6.54
C VAL A 84 1.37 7.71 6.78
N ALA A 85 0.82 8.89 7.05
CA ALA A 85 1.63 10.07 7.36
C ALA A 85 2.47 9.82 8.61
N ALA A 86 3.70 10.34 8.62
CA ALA A 86 4.65 10.10 9.71
C ALA A 86 4.06 10.49 11.07
N ASP A 87 3.33 11.60 11.15
CA ASP A 87 2.68 12.11 12.37
C ASP A 87 1.60 11.16 12.93
N PHE A 88 1.06 10.29 12.10
CA PHE A 88 0.00 9.36 12.46
C PHE A 88 0.47 7.89 12.54
N SER A 89 1.77 7.68 12.48
CA SER A 89 2.35 6.34 12.64
C SER A 89 2.02 5.77 14.03
N GLY A 90 1.72 4.48 14.10
CA GLY A 90 1.41 3.82 15.37
C GLY A 90 -0.03 4.00 15.87
N HIS A 91 -0.94 4.56 15.07
CA HIS A 91 -2.35 4.78 15.43
C HIS A 91 -3.29 3.70 14.85
N GLY A 92 -2.77 2.61 14.31
CA GLY A 92 -3.58 1.52 13.77
C GLY A 92 -4.21 1.78 12.40
N ILE A 93 -3.82 2.85 11.72
CA ILE A 93 -4.39 3.22 10.42
C ILE A 93 -4.11 2.16 9.35
N GLY A 94 -2.87 1.68 9.28
CA GLY A 94 -2.50 0.63 8.35
C GLY A 94 -3.31 -0.64 8.54
N ALA A 95 -3.52 -1.07 9.77
CA ALA A 95 -4.35 -2.22 10.10
C ALA A 95 -5.81 -2.01 9.68
N ALA A 96 -6.35 -0.80 9.88
CA ALA A 96 -7.69 -0.45 9.44
C ALA A 96 -7.81 -0.48 7.92
N PHE A 97 -6.80 0.00 7.19
CA PHE A 97 -6.75 -0.12 5.73
C PHE A 97 -6.76 -1.58 5.28
N LEU A 98 -5.92 -2.43 5.87
CA LEU A 98 -5.88 -3.85 5.48
C LEU A 98 -7.22 -4.55 5.73
N ALA A 99 -7.87 -4.29 6.85
CA ALA A 99 -9.20 -4.83 7.14
C ALA A 99 -10.23 -4.38 6.10
N MET A 100 -10.21 -3.09 5.75
CA MET A 100 -11.11 -2.52 4.74
C MET A 100 -10.84 -3.11 3.35
N VAL A 101 -9.57 -3.23 2.93
CA VAL A 101 -9.19 -3.83 1.64
C VAL A 101 -9.66 -5.27 1.55
N LYS A 102 -9.48 -6.07 2.60
CA LYS A 102 -9.97 -7.47 2.64
C LYS A 102 -11.49 -7.54 2.53
N SER A 103 -12.19 -6.67 3.24
CA SER A 103 -13.65 -6.58 3.17
C SER A 103 -14.11 -6.21 1.76
N ARG A 104 -13.48 -5.20 1.17
CA ARG A 104 -13.81 -4.76 -0.19
C ARG A 104 -13.54 -5.84 -1.24
N ALA A 105 -12.44 -6.59 -1.10
CA ALA A 105 -12.14 -7.70 -1.97
C ALA A 105 -13.23 -8.79 -1.91
N LYS A 106 -13.72 -9.10 -0.71
CA LYS A 106 -14.80 -10.07 -0.53
C LYS A 106 -16.13 -9.59 -1.14
N GLU A 107 -16.47 -8.32 -0.98
CA GLU A 107 -17.64 -7.71 -1.62
C GLU A 107 -17.60 -7.87 -3.13
N LEU A 108 -16.43 -7.71 -3.74
CA LEU A 108 -16.21 -7.87 -5.17
C LEU A 108 -15.99 -9.34 -5.61
N LYS A 109 -16.13 -10.29 -4.68
CA LYS A 109 -15.95 -11.73 -4.92
C LYS A 109 -14.54 -12.08 -5.43
N LEU A 110 -13.53 -11.30 -5.03
CA LEU A 110 -12.13 -11.61 -5.29
C LEU A 110 -11.63 -12.65 -4.29
N SER A 111 -10.65 -13.44 -4.69
CA SER A 111 -10.18 -14.59 -3.89
C SER A 111 -9.13 -14.26 -2.84
N GLY A 112 -8.65 -13.02 -2.82
CA GLY A 112 -7.62 -12.62 -1.87
C GLY A 112 -7.11 -11.20 -2.13
N VAL A 113 -6.00 -10.88 -1.48
CA VAL A 113 -5.31 -9.60 -1.61
C VAL A 113 -3.84 -9.86 -1.89
N THR A 114 -3.24 -9.09 -2.78
CA THR A 114 -1.81 -9.16 -3.08
C THR A 114 -1.16 -7.79 -3.13
N LEU A 115 0.14 -7.76 -2.94
CA LEU A 115 0.96 -6.55 -3.00
C LEU A 115 2.43 -6.90 -3.24
N THR A 116 3.22 -5.90 -3.58
CA THR A 116 4.68 -6.01 -3.64
C THR A 116 5.29 -5.01 -2.68
N THR A 117 6.36 -5.39 -1.99
CA THR A 117 6.97 -4.57 -0.95
C THR A 117 8.45 -4.88 -0.78
N PHE A 118 9.17 -4.07 -0.01
CA PHE A 118 10.56 -4.38 0.36
C PHE A 118 10.59 -5.48 1.43
N ARG A 119 11.63 -6.32 1.37
CA ARG A 119 11.76 -7.48 2.27
C ARG A 119 12.15 -7.10 3.69
N ALA A 120 13.12 -6.19 3.84
CA ALA A 120 13.84 -6.00 5.09
C ALA A 120 13.23 -4.98 6.06
N PRO A 121 12.80 -3.77 5.64
CA PRO A 121 12.27 -2.81 6.61
C PRO A 121 11.08 -3.36 7.38
N ARG A 122 11.09 -3.19 8.70
CA ARG A 122 10.06 -3.74 9.60
C ARG A 122 8.64 -3.26 9.29
N TRP A 123 8.50 -2.11 8.62
CA TRP A 123 7.22 -1.54 8.19
C TRP A 123 6.78 -1.99 6.79
N ASN A 124 7.56 -2.85 6.14
CA ASN A 124 7.26 -3.46 4.85
C ASN A 124 6.93 -4.96 5.02
N GLY A 125 7.66 -5.87 4.39
CA GLY A 125 7.40 -7.31 4.43
C GLY A 125 7.08 -7.85 5.83
N PRO A 126 7.93 -7.61 6.85
CA PRO A 126 7.67 -8.08 8.20
C PRO A 126 6.34 -7.59 8.79
N TRP A 127 5.93 -6.35 8.48
CA TRP A 127 4.66 -5.80 8.95
C TRP A 127 3.47 -6.50 8.30
N PHE A 128 3.49 -6.70 6.98
CA PHE A 128 2.42 -7.41 6.27
C PHE A 128 2.25 -8.84 6.75
N ARG A 129 3.36 -9.53 7.03
CA ARG A 129 3.30 -10.90 7.55
C ARG A 129 2.58 -11.00 8.89
N LYS A 130 2.63 -9.99 9.73
CA LYS A 130 1.87 -9.94 10.98
C LYS A 130 0.37 -9.96 10.74
N TYR A 131 -0.08 -9.55 9.56
CA TYR A 131 -1.50 -9.51 9.17
C TYR A 131 -1.90 -10.68 8.27
N GLY A 132 -1.11 -11.74 8.26
CA GLY A 132 -1.44 -12.98 7.58
C GLY A 132 -0.97 -13.08 6.13
N PHE A 133 -0.22 -12.10 5.64
CA PHE A 133 0.36 -12.18 4.31
C PHE A 133 1.58 -13.11 4.30
N GLU A 134 1.73 -13.85 3.22
CA GLU A 134 2.84 -14.77 3.00
C GLU A 134 3.37 -14.64 1.58
N PRO A 135 4.59 -15.13 1.29
CA PRO A 135 5.12 -15.08 -0.06
C PRO A 135 4.18 -15.78 -1.06
N MET A 136 3.88 -15.09 -2.15
CA MET A 136 3.04 -15.64 -3.21
C MET A 136 3.86 -16.63 -4.03
N PRO A 137 3.36 -17.88 -4.22
CA PRO A 137 4.05 -18.84 -5.09
C PRO A 137 4.17 -18.31 -6.52
N GLU A 138 5.31 -18.54 -7.14
CA GLU A 138 5.59 -18.02 -8.50
C GLU A 138 4.52 -18.46 -9.52
N GLU A 139 4.03 -19.69 -9.42
CA GLU A 139 3.00 -20.24 -10.29
C GLU A 139 1.62 -19.58 -10.12
N ARG A 140 1.42 -18.81 -9.05
CA ARG A 140 0.18 -18.11 -8.76
C ARG A 140 0.19 -16.66 -9.26
N ILE A 141 1.35 -16.17 -9.73
CA ILE A 141 1.47 -14.82 -10.27
C ILE A 141 0.79 -14.78 -11.64
N GLY A 142 -0.31 -14.05 -11.73
CA GLY A 142 -1.07 -13.88 -12.97
C GLY A 142 -0.43 -12.87 -13.92
N PRO A 143 -0.97 -12.75 -15.15
CA PRO A 143 -0.38 -11.89 -16.18
C PRO A 143 -0.37 -10.40 -15.83
N GLY A 144 -1.40 -9.91 -15.13
CA GLY A 144 -1.46 -8.50 -14.70
C GLY A 144 -0.37 -8.17 -13.69
N LEU A 145 -0.21 -9.02 -12.68
CA LEU A 145 0.83 -8.83 -11.67
C LEU A 145 2.22 -9.00 -12.28
N ARG A 146 2.39 -9.95 -13.20
CA ARG A 146 3.65 -10.13 -13.92
C ARG A 146 4.06 -8.86 -14.67
N ALA A 147 3.13 -8.21 -15.34
CA ALA A 147 3.39 -6.95 -16.04
C ALA A 147 3.83 -5.84 -15.06
N ILE A 148 3.23 -5.79 -13.87
CA ILE A 148 3.63 -4.83 -12.82
C ILE A 148 5.06 -5.12 -12.34
N LEU A 149 5.38 -6.38 -12.06
CA LEU A 149 6.71 -6.78 -11.62
C LEU A 149 7.78 -6.47 -12.67
N ASP A 150 7.48 -6.69 -13.94
CA ASP A 150 8.39 -6.38 -15.05
C ASP A 150 8.67 -4.85 -15.12
N ARG A 151 7.66 -4.02 -14.91
CA ARG A 151 7.84 -2.56 -14.82
C ARG A 151 8.69 -2.18 -13.60
N HIS A 152 8.44 -2.77 -12.45
CA HIS A 152 9.24 -2.53 -11.24
C HIS A 152 10.71 -2.88 -11.47
N ALA A 153 10.99 -3.97 -12.18
CA ALA A 153 12.34 -4.42 -12.44
C ALA A 153 13.18 -3.42 -13.25
N THR A 154 12.54 -2.50 -13.97
CA THR A 154 13.24 -1.46 -14.73
C THR A 154 13.80 -0.34 -13.86
N VAL A 155 13.30 -0.18 -12.62
CA VAL A 155 13.64 0.96 -11.73
C VAL A 155 13.99 0.53 -10.30
N LEU A 156 13.74 -0.72 -9.93
CA LEU A 156 13.95 -1.23 -8.58
C LEU A 156 14.84 -2.48 -8.60
N ASP A 157 15.61 -2.66 -7.54
CA ASP A 157 16.34 -3.90 -7.29
C ASP A 157 15.35 -4.96 -6.76
N MET A 158 14.95 -5.88 -7.62
CA MET A 158 13.95 -6.90 -7.30
C MET A 158 14.44 -7.92 -6.27
N SER A 159 15.75 -8.05 -6.05
CA SER A 159 16.29 -8.90 -4.98
C SER A 159 15.91 -8.40 -3.58
N LYS A 160 15.61 -7.09 -3.45
CA LYS A 160 15.19 -6.45 -2.20
C LYS A 160 13.68 -6.39 -2.04
N ARG A 161 12.94 -6.89 -3.03
CA ARG A 161 11.48 -6.88 -3.08
C ARG A 161 10.92 -8.28 -2.90
N GLU A 162 9.66 -8.35 -2.50
CA GLU A 162 8.89 -9.58 -2.45
C GLU A 162 7.44 -9.32 -2.80
N THR A 163 6.78 -10.35 -3.32
CA THR A 163 5.35 -10.35 -3.59
C THR A 163 4.66 -11.16 -2.51
N LEU A 164 3.73 -10.54 -1.82
CA LEU A 164 2.99 -11.15 -0.72
C LEU A 164 1.51 -11.25 -1.08
N TRP A 165 0.84 -12.22 -0.50
CA TRP A 165 -0.60 -12.37 -0.67
C TRP A 165 -1.25 -13.02 0.54
N VAL A 166 -2.57 -12.88 0.59
CA VAL A 166 -3.46 -13.67 1.44
C VAL A 166 -4.61 -14.14 0.56
N GLU A 167 -4.88 -15.43 0.59
CA GLU A 167 -5.99 -16.03 -0.16
C GLU A 167 -6.98 -16.64 0.82
N TRP A 168 -8.25 -16.54 0.54
CA TRP A 168 -9.30 -17.22 1.29
C TRP A 168 -10.07 -18.17 0.38
N ALA A 169 -10.58 -19.21 0.98
CA ALA A 169 -11.37 -20.20 0.28
C ALA A 169 -12.74 -19.66 -0.16
#